data_94dc3057bad4f17273d12bd021958670
#
_entry.id   94dc3057bad4f17273d12bd021958670
#
_cell.length_a   1.000
_cell.length_b   1.000
_cell.length_c   1.000
_cell.angle_alpha   90.00
_cell.angle_beta   90.00
_cell.angle_gamma   90.00
#
_symmetry.space_group_name_H-M   'P 1'
#
loop_
_entity.id
_entity.type
_entity.pdbx_description
1 polymer ?
#
loop_
_entity_poly.entity_id
_entity_poly.type
_entity_poly.pdbx_seq_one_letter_code
_entity_poly.pdbx_strand_id
1 'polypeptide(L)'
;MGEAKKVLIVDDSLVMRSMIKEILSKNGYVVVGQARNGKEAVDLYGTLKPDLVTMDVIMPGEQGTEVIKKLRALDGNARVMVVSGLNQKNLVIQAMENGAKEYVVKPFEEKDLLDAAMKTLG
;
A
#
# COMPACT_ATOMS: atom_id res chain seq x y z
N MET A 1 -3.11 -6.86 -24.17
CA MET A 1 -2.85 -7.37 -22.84
C MET A 1 -1.70 -6.66 -22.22
N GLY A 2 -1.89 -6.13 -21.05
CA GLY A 2 -0.84 -5.42 -20.36
C GLY A 2 0.06 -6.34 -19.55
N GLU A 3 1.18 -5.82 -19.12
CA GLU A 3 2.03 -6.51 -18.17
C GLU A 3 1.33 -6.57 -16.81
N ALA A 4 1.71 -7.56 -16.00
CA ALA A 4 1.21 -7.67 -14.66
C ALA A 4 1.62 -6.43 -13.85
N LYS A 5 0.72 -5.93 -13.01
CA LYS A 5 1.00 -4.76 -12.19
C LYS A 5 1.91 -5.13 -11.04
N LYS A 6 2.91 -4.28 -10.81
CA LYS A 6 3.93 -4.48 -9.77
C LYS A 6 3.47 -3.81 -8.48
N VAL A 7 3.59 -4.53 -7.37
CA VAL A 7 3.11 -4.04 -6.07
C VAL A 7 4.25 -4.02 -5.05
N LEU A 8 4.33 -2.93 -4.30
CA LEU A 8 5.16 -2.82 -3.10
C LEU A 8 4.24 -2.88 -1.89
N ILE A 9 4.49 -3.80 -0.97
CA ILE A 9 3.69 -3.96 0.25
C ILE A 9 4.44 -3.33 1.41
N VAL A 10 3.79 -2.40 2.12
CA VAL A 10 4.38 -1.70 3.27
C VAL A 10 3.55 -1.96 4.50
N ASP A 11 4.09 -2.73 5.45
CA ASP A 11 3.43 -3.09 6.70
C ASP A 11 4.50 -3.63 7.64
N ASP A 12 4.46 -3.29 8.91
CA ASP A 12 5.46 -3.79 9.87
C ASP A 12 5.22 -5.24 10.28
N SER A 13 4.04 -5.80 9.98
CA SER A 13 3.69 -7.17 10.31
C SER A 13 4.06 -8.12 9.18
N LEU A 14 4.96 -9.06 9.45
CA LEU A 14 5.32 -10.10 8.49
C LEU A 14 4.10 -10.93 8.08
N VAL A 15 3.23 -11.26 9.05
CA VAL A 15 2.02 -12.04 8.78
C VAL A 15 1.11 -11.30 7.81
N MET A 16 0.91 -10.00 8.03
CA MET A 16 0.06 -9.21 7.15
C MET A 16 0.67 -9.08 5.74
N ARG A 17 1.98 -8.83 5.65
CA ARG A 17 2.65 -8.76 4.33
C ARG A 17 2.51 -10.08 3.59
N SER A 18 2.66 -11.21 4.29
CA SER A 18 2.53 -12.53 3.67
C SER A 18 1.11 -12.78 3.16
N MET A 19 0.11 -12.38 3.95
CA MET A 19 -1.30 -12.52 3.56
C MET A 19 -1.61 -11.69 2.31
N ILE A 20 -1.21 -10.43 2.31
CA ILE A 20 -1.45 -9.54 1.17
C ILE A 20 -0.73 -10.06 -0.07
N LYS A 21 0.52 -10.51 0.10
CA LYS A 21 1.30 -11.06 -1.01
C LYS A 21 0.61 -12.28 -1.62
N GLU A 22 0.12 -13.19 -0.78
CA GLU A 22 -0.55 -14.38 -1.27
C GLU A 22 -1.80 -14.01 -2.09
N ILE A 23 -2.63 -13.12 -1.55
CA ILE A 23 -3.86 -12.70 -2.25
C ILE A 23 -3.53 -12.05 -3.59
N LEU A 24 -2.61 -11.11 -3.59
CA LEU A 24 -2.28 -10.38 -4.81
C LEU A 24 -1.60 -11.28 -5.84
N SER A 25 -0.66 -12.12 -5.40
CA SER A 25 0.09 -12.98 -6.31
C SER A 25 -0.80 -13.98 -7.03
N LYS A 26 -1.78 -14.56 -6.34
CA LYS A 26 -2.67 -15.53 -7.00
C LYS A 26 -3.72 -14.88 -7.88
N ASN A 27 -3.80 -13.55 -7.86
CA ASN A 27 -4.77 -12.80 -8.66
C ASN A 27 -4.11 -11.92 -9.73
N GLY A 28 -2.91 -12.29 -10.16
CA GLY A 28 -2.28 -11.69 -11.34
C GLY A 28 -1.36 -10.51 -11.06
N TYR A 29 -1.17 -10.12 -9.81
CA TYR A 29 -0.23 -9.06 -9.46
C TYR A 29 1.15 -9.67 -9.22
N VAL A 30 2.19 -8.86 -9.40
CA VAL A 30 3.56 -9.25 -9.08
C VAL A 30 4.04 -8.42 -7.90
N VAL A 31 4.28 -9.06 -6.77
CA VAL A 31 4.81 -8.37 -5.59
C VAL A 31 6.32 -8.25 -5.75
N VAL A 32 6.78 -7.04 -6.03
CA VAL A 32 8.19 -6.79 -6.33
C VAL A 32 9.02 -6.46 -5.09
N GLY A 33 8.38 -6.13 -3.98
CA GLY A 33 9.09 -5.86 -2.75
C GLY A 33 8.17 -5.72 -1.56
N GLN A 34 8.77 -5.77 -0.38
CA GLN A 34 8.08 -5.58 0.89
C GLN A 34 8.91 -4.65 1.75
N ALA A 35 8.26 -3.73 2.45
CA ALA A 35 8.91 -2.80 3.35
C ALA A 35 8.27 -2.90 4.73
N ARG A 36 9.08 -2.80 5.78
CA ARG A 36 8.62 -2.89 7.17
C ARG A 36 8.39 -1.53 7.80
N ASN A 37 8.86 -0.47 7.15
CA ASN A 37 8.78 0.88 7.69
C ASN A 37 8.86 1.89 6.56
N GLY A 38 8.72 3.17 6.91
CA GLY A 38 8.69 4.24 5.93
C GLY A 38 10.00 4.42 5.17
N LYS A 39 11.13 4.27 5.85
CA LYS A 39 12.43 4.42 5.20
C LYS A 39 12.63 3.37 4.12
N GLU A 40 12.34 2.11 4.44
CA GLU A 40 12.43 1.03 3.46
C GLU A 40 11.46 1.26 2.30
N ALA A 41 10.26 1.76 2.60
CA ALA A 41 9.26 2.02 1.57
C ALA A 41 9.75 3.06 0.57
N VAL A 42 10.30 4.16 1.06
CA VAL A 42 10.80 5.24 0.20
C VAL A 42 11.98 4.74 -0.64
N ASP A 43 12.92 4.03 -0.02
CA ASP A 43 14.09 3.51 -0.73
C ASP A 43 13.68 2.52 -1.83
N LEU A 44 12.80 1.58 -1.50
CA LEU A 44 12.36 0.56 -2.45
C LEU A 44 11.49 1.15 -3.56
N TYR A 45 10.68 2.16 -3.25
CA TYR A 45 9.86 2.82 -4.26
C TYR A 45 10.71 3.41 -5.37
N GLY A 46 11.78 4.10 -4.99
CA GLY A 46 12.67 4.72 -5.97
C GLY A 46 13.35 3.70 -6.87
N THR A 47 13.72 2.55 -6.31
CA THR A 47 14.43 1.49 -7.06
C THR A 47 13.48 0.63 -7.89
N LEU A 48 12.35 0.22 -7.30
CA LEU A 48 11.46 -0.77 -7.91
C LEU A 48 10.38 -0.16 -8.81
N LYS A 49 10.04 1.09 -8.58
CA LYS A 49 9.01 1.82 -9.34
C LYS A 49 7.73 1.00 -9.48
N PRO A 50 7.10 0.64 -8.36
CA PRO A 50 5.88 -0.18 -8.42
C PRO A 50 4.72 0.59 -9.02
N ASP A 51 3.74 -0.15 -9.53
CA ASP A 51 2.50 0.44 -10.04
C ASP A 51 1.52 0.73 -8.90
N LEU A 52 1.63 -0.02 -7.80
CA LEU A 52 0.72 0.07 -6.67
C LEU A 52 1.50 -0.11 -5.38
N VAL A 53 1.15 0.67 -4.36
CA VAL A 53 1.68 0.50 -3.01
C VAL A 53 0.53 0.22 -2.06
N THR A 54 0.65 -0.83 -1.24
CA THR A 54 -0.27 -1.03 -0.11
C THR A 54 0.43 -0.49 1.13
N MET A 55 -0.24 0.39 1.88
CA MET A 55 0.38 1.15 2.97
C MET A 55 -0.38 1.00 4.26
N ASP A 56 0.27 0.44 5.29
CA ASP A 56 -0.25 0.47 6.65
C ASP A 56 -0.11 1.89 7.20
N VAL A 57 -1.13 2.38 7.90
CA VAL A 57 -1.10 3.74 8.44
C VAL A 57 -0.37 3.85 9.77
N ILE A 58 -0.25 2.76 10.53
CA ILE A 58 0.47 2.77 11.80
C ILE A 58 1.67 1.83 11.71
N MET A 59 2.87 2.42 11.80
CA MET A 59 4.12 1.68 11.78
C MET A 59 5.10 2.31 12.77
N PRO A 60 6.04 1.53 13.32
CA PRO A 60 7.07 2.11 14.19
C PRO A 60 7.88 3.18 13.46
N GLY A 61 8.15 4.26 14.15
CA GLY A 61 8.97 5.35 13.65
C GLY A 61 8.17 6.38 12.88
N GLU A 62 7.62 6.03 11.74
CA GLU A 62 6.92 6.98 10.89
C GLU A 62 5.57 6.42 10.47
N GLN A 63 4.52 7.23 10.61
CA GLN A 63 3.18 6.82 10.19
C GLN A 63 3.05 6.77 8.67
N GLY A 64 2.21 5.84 8.19
CA GLY A 64 1.97 5.70 6.76
C GLY A 64 1.47 6.96 6.10
N THR A 65 0.71 7.80 6.82
CA THR A 65 0.22 9.08 6.28
C THR A 65 1.37 9.97 5.83
N GLU A 66 2.47 10.02 6.59
CA GLU A 66 3.63 10.81 6.21
C GLU A 66 4.44 10.16 5.10
N VAL A 67 4.50 8.83 5.10
CA VAL A 67 5.18 8.10 4.03
C VAL A 67 4.50 8.35 2.68
N ILE A 68 3.16 8.42 2.66
CA ILE A 68 2.41 8.73 1.45
C ILE A 68 2.85 10.07 0.87
N LYS A 69 3.01 11.09 1.72
CA LYS A 69 3.50 12.39 1.25
C LYS A 69 4.87 12.28 0.59
N LYS A 70 5.76 11.50 1.19
CA LYS A 70 7.11 11.31 0.65
C LYS A 70 7.08 10.61 -0.70
N LEU A 71 6.27 9.57 -0.83
CA LEU A 71 6.13 8.86 -2.09
C LEU A 71 5.56 9.77 -3.18
N ARG A 72 4.58 10.58 -2.83
CA ARG A 72 3.98 11.52 -3.77
C ARG A 72 4.94 12.64 -4.16
N ALA A 73 5.85 13.01 -3.28
CA ALA A 73 6.90 13.98 -3.60
C ALA A 73 7.93 13.39 -4.56
N LEU A 74 8.23 12.08 -4.43
CA LEU A 74 9.12 11.39 -5.36
C LEU A 74 8.46 11.17 -6.72
N ASP A 75 7.18 10.91 -6.73
CA ASP A 75 6.44 10.57 -7.94
C ASP A 75 4.99 11.03 -7.77
N GLY A 76 4.61 12.09 -8.49
CA GLY A 76 3.26 12.63 -8.42
C GLY A 76 2.19 11.65 -8.91
N ASN A 77 2.58 10.58 -9.58
CA ASN A 77 1.68 9.53 -10.05
C ASN A 77 1.68 8.31 -9.14
N ALA A 78 2.32 8.38 -7.96
CA ALA A 78 2.33 7.28 -7.02
C ALA A 78 0.90 6.88 -6.65
N ARG A 79 0.59 5.60 -6.75
CA ARG A 79 -0.74 5.07 -6.49
C ARG A 79 -0.70 4.23 -5.22
N VAL A 80 -1.31 4.77 -4.18
CA VAL A 80 -1.27 4.18 -2.85
C VAL A 80 -2.68 3.83 -2.39
N MET A 81 -2.85 2.60 -1.91
CA MET A 81 -4.04 2.21 -1.18
C MET A 81 -3.64 1.95 0.28
N VAL A 82 -4.48 2.38 1.19
CA VAL A 82 -4.25 2.25 2.62
C VAL A 82 -4.87 0.96 3.14
N VAL A 83 -4.14 0.26 4.01
CA VAL A 83 -4.66 -0.89 4.74
C VAL A 83 -4.60 -0.52 6.21
N SER A 84 -5.77 -0.28 6.83
CA SER A 84 -5.85 0.23 8.19
C SER A 84 -6.57 -0.74 9.12
N GLY A 85 -6.30 -0.62 10.42
CA GLY A 85 -7.07 -1.34 11.43
C GLY A 85 -8.36 -0.62 11.78
N LEU A 86 -9.16 -1.26 12.61
CA LEU A 86 -10.38 -0.66 13.16
C LEU A 86 -9.99 0.55 14.02
N ASN A 87 -10.88 1.53 14.10
CA ASN A 87 -10.70 2.72 14.92
C ASN A 87 -9.56 3.64 14.48
N GLN A 88 -9.18 3.57 13.19
CA GLN A 88 -8.14 4.42 12.62
C GLN A 88 -8.71 5.39 11.57
N LYS A 89 -9.98 5.74 11.72
CA LYS A 89 -10.67 6.57 10.72
C LYS A 89 -9.97 7.90 10.46
N ASN A 90 -9.48 8.56 11.52
CA ASN A 90 -8.81 9.85 11.36
C ASN A 90 -7.52 9.71 10.53
N LEU A 91 -6.79 8.62 10.72
CA LEU A 91 -5.57 8.37 9.95
C LEU A 91 -5.90 8.05 8.48
N VAL A 92 -7.00 7.34 8.23
CA VAL A 92 -7.46 7.07 6.87
C VAL A 92 -7.79 8.39 6.16
N ILE A 93 -8.49 9.28 6.84
CA ILE A 93 -8.84 10.59 6.28
C ILE A 93 -7.56 11.36 5.94
N GLN A 94 -6.58 11.41 6.86
CA GLN A 94 -5.31 12.06 6.60
C GLN A 94 -4.59 11.45 5.39
N ALA A 95 -4.60 10.12 5.30
CA ALA A 95 -3.97 9.41 4.20
C ALA A 95 -4.60 9.79 2.86
N MET A 96 -5.93 9.87 2.82
CA MET A 96 -6.64 10.26 1.60
C MET A 96 -6.33 11.70 1.23
N GLU A 97 -6.27 12.60 2.23
CA GLU A 97 -5.88 14.00 2.01
C GLU A 97 -4.45 14.10 1.48
N ASN A 98 -3.57 13.19 1.90
CA ASN A 98 -2.18 13.18 1.47
C ASN A 98 -1.97 12.50 0.11
N GLY A 99 -3.03 11.99 -0.48
CA GLY A 99 -2.99 11.48 -1.85
C GLY A 99 -3.23 9.99 -2.03
N ALA A 100 -3.56 9.24 -0.98
CA ALA A 100 -3.98 7.85 -1.14
C ALA A 100 -5.29 7.81 -1.93
N LYS A 101 -5.47 6.77 -2.72
CA LYS A 101 -6.63 6.67 -3.62
C LYS A 101 -7.76 5.84 -3.07
N GLU A 102 -7.45 4.83 -2.27
CA GLU A 102 -8.42 3.91 -1.70
C GLU A 102 -7.96 3.44 -0.36
N TYR A 103 -8.85 2.79 0.38
CA TYR A 103 -8.50 2.15 1.63
C TYR A 103 -9.28 0.86 1.82
N VAL A 104 -8.75 -0.01 2.67
CA VAL A 104 -9.42 -1.22 3.12
C VAL A 104 -9.14 -1.38 4.61
N VAL A 105 -10.09 -1.92 5.36
CA VAL A 105 -10.01 -2.05 6.81
C VAL A 105 -9.73 -3.49 7.20
N LYS A 106 -8.78 -3.69 8.11
CA LYS A 106 -8.46 -5.00 8.69
C LYS A 106 -9.50 -5.35 9.78
N PRO A 107 -9.98 -6.58 9.88
CA PRO A 107 -9.75 -7.67 8.94
C PRO A 107 -10.57 -7.49 7.66
N PHE A 108 -9.98 -7.84 6.54
CA PHE A 108 -10.63 -7.72 5.24
C PHE A 108 -10.75 -9.09 4.58
N GLU A 109 -11.71 -9.21 3.66
CA GLU A 109 -11.79 -10.39 2.80
C GLU A 109 -10.96 -10.16 1.54
N GLU A 110 -10.59 -11.25 0.88
CA GLU A 110 -9.81 -11.19 -0.34
C GLU A 110 -10.44 -10.24 -1.37
N LYS A 111 -11.75 -10.31 -1.53
CA LYS A 111 -12.49 -9.46 -2.45
C LYS A 111 -12.29 -7.98 -2.16
N ASP A 112 -12.31 -7.60 -0.87
CA ASP A 112 -12.16 -6.20 -0.48
C ASP A 112 -10.79 -5.66 -0.87
N LEU A 113 -9.76 -6.44 -0.67
CA LEU A 113 -8.40 -6.04 -1.03
C LEU A 113 -8.27 -5.89 -2.54
N LEU A 114 -8.82 -6.85 -3.29
CA LEU A 114 -8.74 -6.82 -4.75
C LEU A 114 -9.54 -5.67 -5.36
N ASP A 115 -10.72 -5.39 -4.80
CA ASP A 115 -11.54 -4.26 -5.27
C ASP A 115 -10.80 -2.94 -5.05
N ALA A 116 -10.19 -2.76 -3.87
CA ALA A 116 -9.44 -1.54 -3.56
C ALA A 116 -8.22 -1.41 -4.48
N ALA A 117 -7.51 -2.50 -4.74
CA ALA A 117 -6.35 -2.48 -5.64
C ALA A 117 -6.76 -2.06 -7.05
N MET A 118 -7.86 -2.61 -7.55
CA MET A 118 -8.35 -2.30 -8.89
C MET A 118 -8.75 -0.83 -8.99
N LYS A 119 -9.46 -0.30 -7.99
CA LYS A 119 -9.87 1.10 -7.97
C LYS A 119 -8.67 2.03 -7.88
N THR A 120 -7.65 1.66 -7.13
CA THR A 120 -6.43 2.47 -6.99
C THR A 120 -5.70 2.58 -8.32
N LEU A 121 -5.68 1.51 -9.09
CA LEU A 121 -5.00 1.46 -10.40
C LEU A 121 -5.85 2.04 -11.53
N GLY A 122 -7.15 2.01 -11.39
CA GLY A 122 -8.09 2.56 -12.37
C GLY A 122 -8.23 4.06 -12.31
#